data_8bd5609765e963c768a8e33849d3b72a
#
_entry.id   8bd5609765e963c768a8e33849d3b72a
#
_cell.length_a   1.000
_cell.length_b   1.000
_cell.length_c   1.000
_cell.angle_alpha   90.00
_cell.angle_beta   90.00
_cell.angle_gamma   90.00
#
_symmetry.space_group_name_H-M   'P 1'
#
loop_
_entity.id
_entity.type
_entity.pdbx_description
1 polymer ?
#
loop_
_entity_poly.entity_id
_entity_poly.type
_entity_poly.pdbx_seq_one_letter_code
_entity_poly.pdbx_strand_id
1 'polypeptide(L)'
;MKLTRGFVQGIMNKDLDERLLPPGQYRDALNVGVSTSTESDVGAIENQLGNTNKSNLTLHASARTIGAIADEANFNIYWFVTSDTFDYIFRYNQNTSVTITVLKDTKGRVLNFNSSYLITGVNIIDGLLFWTDNLNAPRRLNVQRTYAADGFTEDDISVIVKPPLFAPTIRLEDTTAGVSGPSNITGEENNIIDTFIEFSYRYKYENDEYSAMAPFSSHAFYPGIYDYNYADWELTSMLNIYNKANVRFHLGGEQVKEVQLLYRESQSTNINVIESFPYSAPYEWDFGDNVQAGTYSGSASFPGNVGFTTQPAAPYNFSGVNVPLSFEVGDEIFIAQTAGFTHSAYEGYHTIVEIIDQYTIVIDVAFAGATGVEPGSITIETKEKPFINNKIYTVLPSDELGRLFDNVPLKAQSQELIGSRIAYGNYLQFFNLIGSNNEPIEIDYSLYLKTIDVGATPLPSFRSDRDYEIGIVYLDNYGRMTTVLTCETNTIHIPPVNSSTSNDIRVNVKQQSSCFCQSFQILY
;
A
#
# COMPACT_ATOMS: atom_id res chain seq x y z
N MET A 1 -17.93 42.54 -66.33
CA MET A 1 -18.10 41.06 -66.16
C MET A 1 -18.18 40.77 -64.67
N LYS A 2 -19.33 40.36 -64.16
CA LYS A 2 -19.47 40.07 -62.73
C LYS A 2 -19.10 38.62 -62.56
N LEU A 3 -17.93 38.32 -61.93
CA LEU A 3 -17.54 36.99 -61.63
C LEU A 3 -18.34 36.51 -60.41
N THR A 4 -19.31 35.64 -60.66
CA THR A 4 -20.04 34.99 -59.56
C THR A 4 -19.35 33.68 -59.24
N ARG A 5 -18.76 33.55 -58.06
CA ARG A 5 -18.18 32.31 -57.58
C ARG A 5 -19.14 31.64 -56.63
N GLY A 6 -19.44 30.41 -56.91
CA GLY A 6 -20.21 29.56 -56.00
C GLY A 6 -19.26 28.62 -55.22
N PHE A 7 -19.62 28.30 -54.00
CA PHE A 7 -18.85 27.38 -53.13
C PHE A 7 -19.53 26.02 -52.98
N VAL A 8 -20.42 25.70 -53.91
CA VAL A 8 -21.36 24.57 -53.80
C VAL A 8 -20.66 23.19 -53.67
N GLN A 9 -19.44 23.07 -54.18
CA GLN A 9 -18.70 21.78 -54.07
C GLN A 9 -17.96 21.60 -52.75
N GLY A 10 -17.80 22.65 -51.95
CA GLY A 10 -17.10 22.58 -50.66
C GLY A 10 -15.62 22.22 -50.78
N ILE A 11 -15.02 22.27 -51.96
CA ILE A 11 -13.64 21.84 -52.19
C ILE A 11 -12.71 23.04 -52.26
N MET A 12 -11.69 23.06 -51.41
CA MET A 12 -10.62 24.05 -51.46
C MET A 12 -9.49 23.52 -52.36
N ASN A 13 -9.17 24.29 -53.42
CA ASN A 13 -8.15 23.94 -54.39
C ASN A 13 -7.07 25.05 -54.42
N LYS A 14 -5.93 24.78 -53.83
CA LYS A 14 -4.79 25.70 -53.73
C LYS A 14 -3.81 25.58 -54.89
N ASP A 15 -3.90 24.51 -55.66
CA ASP A 15 -2.92 24.20 -56.72
C ASP A 15 -3.17 24.97 -58.03
N LEU A 16 -4.42 25.32 -58.29
CA LEU A 16 -4.78 26.02 -59.49
C LEU A 16 -4.76 27.55 -59.31
N ASP A 17 -4.37 28.24 -60.39
CA ASP A 17 -4.52 29.69 -60.48
C ASP A 17 -5.99 30.07 -60.30
N GLU A 18 -6.23 31.19 -59.67
CA GLU A 18 -7.58 31.71 -59.37
C GLU A 18 -8.51 31.77 -60.59
N ARG A 19 -7.94 32.00 -61.77
CA ARG A 19 -8.67 32.11 -63.03
C ARG A 19 -9.07 30.74 -63.62
N LEU A 20 -8.41 29.69 -63.18
CA LEU A 20 -8.62 28.32 -63.68
C LEU A 20 -9.44 27.47 -62.71
N LEU A 21 -9.87 28.01 -61.59
CA LEU A 21 -10.65 27.28 -60.60
C LEU A 21 -11.99 26.80 -61.20
N PRO A 22 -12.32 25.50 -61.10
CA PRO A 22 -13.61 24.98 -61.52
C PRO A 22 -14.77 25.69 -60.81
N PRO A 23 -15.94 25.82 -61.44
CA PRO A 23 -17.11 26.38 -60.79
C PRO A 23 -17.51 25.58 -59.56
N GLY A 24 -17.70 26.23 -58.42
CA GLY A 24 -18.04 25.60 -57.14
C GLY A 24 -16.87 25.28 -56.23
N GLN A 25 -15.61 25.46 -56.70
CA GLN A 25 -14.42 25.37 -55.88
C GLN A 25 -13.90 26.75 -55.47
N TYR A 26 -13.14 26.79 -54.37
CA TYR A 26 -12.55 28.02 -53.85
C TYR A 26 -11.06 27.81 -53.54
N ARG A 27 -10.26 28.90 -53.61
CA ARG A 27 -8.83 28.85 -53.38
C ARG A 27 -8.46 29.02 -51.90
N ASP A 28 -9.19 29.87 -51.21
CA ASP A 28 -8.94 30.18 -49.82
C ASP A 28 -10.22 30.58 -49.11
N ALA A 29 -10.37 30.11 -47.88
CA ALA A 29 -11.48 30.49 -47.01
C ALA A 29 -10.99 30.41 -45.56
N LEU A 30 -11.25 31.46 -44.79
CA LEU A 30 -10.88 31.54 -43.38
C LEU A 30 -12.16 31.70 -42.55
N ASN A 31 -12.33 30.81 -41.57
CA ASN A 31 -13.45 30.85 -40.62
C ASN A 31 -14.84 30.83 -41.28
N VAL A 32 -14.99 30.12 -42.37
CA VAL A 32 -16.28 29.91 -43.04
C VAL A 32 -16.63 28.44 -43.15
N GLY A 33 -17.87 28.11 -42.91
CA GLY A 33 -18.48 26.82 -43.20
C GLY A 33 -19.36 26.94 -44.45
N VAL A 34 -19.43 25.87 -45.23
CA VAL A 34 -20.38 25.75 -46.35
C VAL A 34 -21.46 24.79 -45.90
N SER A 35 -22.71 25.22 -45.87
CA SER A 35 -23.84 24.36 -45.53
C SER A 35 -23.99 23.25 -46.55
N THR A 36 -23.96 22.00 -46.09
CA THR A 36 -24.17 20.78 -46.88
C THR A 36 -25.52 20.12 -46.58
N SER A 37 -26.40 20.80 -45.84
CA SER A 37 -27.74 20.34 -45.52
C SER A 37 -28.57 20.12 -46.78
N THR A 38 -29.44 19.10 -46.74
CA THR A 38 -30.39 18.79 -47.82
C THR A 38 -31.58 19.76 -47.87
N GLU A 39 -31.63 20.74 -46.98
CA GLU A 39 -32.63 21.82 -46.98
C GLU A 39 -32.23 22.97 -47.90
N SER A 40 -33.10 23.98 -48.02
CA SER A 40 -33.05 25.02 -49.05
C SER A 40 -31.76 25.88 -49.13
N ASP A 41 -30.86 25.77 -48.15
CA ASP A 41 -29.66 26.58 -48.01
C ASP A 41 -28.36 25.89 -48.39
N VAL A 42 -28.43 24.81 -49.22
CA VAL A 42 -27.26 24.12 -49.72
C VAL A 42 -26.32 25.06 -50.46
N GLY A 43 -25.05 25.10 -50.01
CA GLY A 43 -24.04 26.00 -50.61
C GLY A 43 -24.02 27.41 -50.02
N ALA A 44 -24.85 27.73 -49.04
CA ALA A 44 -24.71 28.97 -48.27
C ALA A 44 -23.39 29.00 -47.52
N ILE A 45 -22.73 30.16 -47.50
CA ILE A 45 -21.50 30.38 -46.71
C ILE A 45 -21.92 31.03 -45.42
N GLU A 46 -21.53 30.39 -44.34
CA GLU A 46 -21.75 30.88 -42.99
C GLU A 46 -20.41 31.10 -42.28
N ASN A 47 -20.35 32.07 -41.40
CA ASN A 47 -19.21 32.17 -40.50
C ASN A 47 -19.24 30.98 -39.54
N GLN A 48 -18.08 30.32 -39.36
CA GLN A 48 -17.97 29.39 -38.28
C GLN A 48 -18.23 30.10 -36.96
N LEU A 49 -19.17 29.54 -36.19
CA LEU A 49 -19.45 30.04 -34.85
C LEU A 49 -18.18 29.89 -34.00
N GLY A 50 -17.83 30.95 -33.32
CA GLY A 50 -16.73 30.90 -32.34
C GLY A 50 -17.08 29.99 -31.17
N ASN A 51 -16.06 29.62 -30.41
CA ASN A 51 -16.25 28.85 -29.19
C ASN A 51 -17.12 29.61 -28.20
N THR A 52 -18.13 28.93 -27.66
CA THR A 52 -18.98 29.49 -26.61
C THR A 52 -18.37 29.08 -25.24
N ASN A 53 -18.15 30.05 -24.38
CA ASN A 53 -17.75 29.74 -23.01
C ASN A 53 -18.91 29.05 -22.29
N LYS A 54 -18.70 27.78 -21.92
CA LYS A 54 -19.66 26.95 -21.20
C LYS A 54 -19.32 26.79 -19.72
N SER A 55 -18.13 27.22 -19.31
CA SER A 55 -17.69 27.13 -17.92
C SER A 55 -17.59 28.54 -17.31
N ASN A 56 -18.23 28.75 -16.17
CA ASN A 56 -18.13 30.00 -15.40
C ASN A 56 -17.00 29.90 -14.33
N LEU A 57 -15.88 29.26 -14.70
CA LEU A 57 -14.76 29.08 -13.78
C LEU A 57 -13.88 30.31 -13.73
N THR A 58 -13.62 30.79 -12.52
CA THR A 58 -12.60 31.82 -12.27
C THR A 58 -11.33 31.10 -11.81
N LEU A 59 -10.34 31.05 -12.70
CA LEU A 59 -9.07 30.40 -12.46
C LEU A 59 -7.94 31.42 -12.37
N HIS A 60 -6.81 31.01 -11.78
CA HIS A 60 -5.60 31.82 -11.76
C HIS A 60 -5.12 32.14 -13.18
N ALA A 61 -4.50 33.29 -13.39
CA ALA A 61 -4.05 33.74 -14.71
C ALA A 61 -3.03 32.79 -15.38
N SER A 62 -2.27 32.04 -14.58
CA SER A 62 -1.32 31.02 -15.06
C SER A 62 -1.97 29.66 -15.37
N ALA A 63 -3.30 29.52 -15.22
CA ALA A 63 -3.97 28.24 -15.43
C ALA A 63 -3.81 27.75 -16.88
N ARG A 64 -3.43 26.49 -17.03
CA ARG A 64 -3.24 25.79 -18.30
C ARG A 64 -3.96 24.46 -18.28
N THR A 65 -4.71 24.16 -19.32
CA THR A 65 -5.25 22.82 -19.55
C THR A 65 -4.13 21.94 -20.11
N ILE A 66 -3.93 20.77 -19.50
CA ILE A 66 -2.86 19.83 -19.84
C ILE A 66 -3.38 18.51 -20.42
N GLY A 67 -4.68 18.29 -20.38
CA GLY A 67 -5.33 17.10 -20.95
C GLY A 67 -6.84 17.17 -20.84
N ALA A 68 -7.54 16.39 -21.67
CA ALA A 68 -8.99 16.26 -21.62
C ALA A 68 -9.45 14.95 -22.24
N ILE A 69 -10.65 14.49 -21.83
CA ILE A 69 -11.33 13.33 -22.40
C ILE A 69 -12.85 13.56 -22.40
N ALA A 70 -13.52 13.07 -23.44
CA ALA A 70 -14.97 12.99 -23.49
C ALA A 70 -15.47 11.64 -23.00
N ASP A 71 -16.46 11.66 -22.13
CA ASP A 71 -17.25 10.51 -21.70
C ASP A 71 -18.60 10.59 -22.42
N GLU A 72 -18.64 9.99 -23.61
CA GLU A 72 -19.81 10.06 -24.49
C GLU A 72 -21.03 9.37 -23.87
N ALA A 73 -20.81 8.30 -23.11
CA ALA A 73 -21.88 7.52 -22.48
C ALA A 73 -22.69 8.36 -21.46
N ASN A 74 -22.02 9.25 -20.75
CA ASN A 74 -22.61 10.09 -19.71
C ASN A 74 -22.72 11.57 -20.09
N PHE A 75 -22.40 11.92 -21.35
CA PHE A 75 -22.38 13.30 -21.85
C PHE A 75 -21.48 14.24 -21.04
N ASN A 76 -20.37 13.73 -20.53
CA ASN A 76 -19.42 14.49 -19.75
C ASN A 76 -18.14 14.77 -20.54
N ILE A 77 -17.50 15.89 -20.20
CA ILE A 77 -16.14 16.20 -20.62
C ILE A 77 -15.33 16.43 -19.36
N TYR A 78 -14.24 15.69 -19.22
CA TYR A 78 -13.28 15.87 -18.14
C TYR A 78 -12.03 16.56 -18.68
N TRP A 79 -11.46 17.49 -17.90
CA TRP A 79 -10.19 18.11 -18.26
C TRP A 79 -9.34 18.41 -17.04
N PHE A 80 -8.05 18.39 -17.25
CA PHE A 80 -7.01 18.56 -16.27
C PHE A 80 -6.40 19.95 -16.41
N VAL A 81 -6.30 20.67 -15.30
CA VAL A 81 -5.78 22.03 -15.26
C VAL A 81 -4.71 22.16 -14.20
N THR A 82 -3.61 22.79 -14.55
CA THR A 82 -2.54 23.17 -13.63
C THR A 82 -2.38 24.67 -13.58
N SER A 83 -2.04 25.21 -12.42
CA SER A 83 -1.68 26.62 -12.23
C SER A 83 -0.52 26.73 -11.23
N ASP A 84 -0.07 27.95 -10.94
CA ASP A 84 0.98 28.18 -9.95
C ASP A 84 0.53 27.92 -8.51
N THR A 85 -0.77 27.86 -8.26
CA THR A 85 -1.34 27.73 -6.91
C THR A 85 -2.06 26.42 -6.69
N PHE A 86 -2.78 25.92 -7.68
CA PHE A 86 -3.62 24.73 -7.56
C PHE A 86 -3.62 23.91 -8.83
N ASP A 87 -3.84 22.62 -8.65
CA ASP A 87 -4.14 21.66 -9.70
C ASP A 87 -5.60 21.24 -9.60
N TYR A 88 -6.27 21.01 -10.76
CA TYR A 88 -7.70 20.71 -10.80
C TYR A 88 -8.02 19.61 -11.81
N ILE A 89 -9.08 18.86 -11.50
CA ILE A 89 -9.82 18.02 -12.45
C ILE A 89 -11.26 18.54 -12.46
N PHE A 90 -11.74 18.94 -13.62
CA PHE A 90 -13.10 19.44 -13.81
C PHE A 90 -13.93 18.47 -14.64
N ARG A 91 -15.24 18.54 -14.48
CA ARG A 91 -16.23 17.85 -15.29
C ARG A 91 -17.29 18.84 -15.76
N TYR A 92 -17.56 18.87 -17.06
CA TYR A 92 -18.69 19.56 -17.65
C TYR A 92 -19.68 18.52 -18.17
N ASN A 93 -20.95 18.63 -17.81
CA ASN A 93 -22.02 17.80 -18.34
C ASN A 93 -22.78 18.58 -19.43
N GLN A 94 -22.85 18.01 -20.62
CA GLN A 94 -23.48 18.68 -21.79
C GLN A 94 -24.98 18.83 -21.63
N ASN A 95 -25.68 17.87 -21.02
CA ASN A 95 -27.13 17.88 -20.87
C ASN A 95 -27.61 18.92 -19.86
N THR A 96 -26.90 19.04 -18.75
CA THR A 96 -27.23 19.96 -17.66
C THR A 96 -26.54 21.31 -17.81
N SER A 97 -25.55 21.43 -18.70
CA SER A 97 -24.69 22.61 -18.86
C SER A 97 -23.99 23.03 -17.54
N VAL A 98 -23.74 22.10 -16.64
CA VAL A 98 -23.12 22.34 -15.33
C VAL A 98 -21.65 21.93 -15.36
N THR A 99 -20.78 22.81 -14.86
CA THR A 99 -19.37 22.52 -14.59
C THR A 99 -19.16 22.32 -13.10
N ILE A 100 -18.51 21.23 -12.73
CA ILE A 100 -18.15 20.94 -11.34
C ILE A 100 -16.64 20.70 -11.22
N THR A 101 -16.10 21.00 -10.06
CA THR A 101 -14.76 20.57 -9.65
C THR A 101 -14.85 19.18 -9.10
N VAL A 102 -14.25 18.21 -9.79
CA VAL A 102 -14.17 16.82 -9.33
C VAL A 102 -13.09 16.69 -8.27
N LEU A 103 -11.93 17.29 -8.53
CA LEU A 103 -10.80 17.28 -7.62
C LEU A 103 -10.09 18.64 -7.65
N LYS A 104 -9.70 19.13 -6.47
CA LYS A 104 -8.88 20.33 -6.30
C LYS A 104 -7.74 19.99 -5.34
N ASP A 105 -6.53 20.38 -5.71
CA ASP A 105 -5.32 20.12 -4.93
C ASP A 105 -4.40 21.33 -4.89
N THR A 106 -3.74 21.53 -3.77
CA THR A 106 -2.68 22.55 -3.67
C THR A 106 -1.49 22.14 -4.53
N LYS A 107 -0.89 23.10 -5.20
CA LYS A 107 0.23 22.87 -6.13
C LYS A 107 1.37 22.09 -5.47
N GLY A 108 1.79 21.00 -6.13
CA GLY A 108 2.92 20.16 -5.69
C GLY A 108 2.58 19.18 -4.57
N ARG A 109 1.32 19.05 -4.15
CA ARG A 109 0.91 18.08 -3.13
C ARG A 109 0.72 16.67 -3.75
N VAL A 110 -0.46 16.27 -4.10
CA VAL A 110 -0.77 14.91 -4.60
C VAL A 110 -0.90 14.86 -6.11
N LEU A 111 -1.70 15.76 -6.72
CA LEU A 111 -1.85 15.79 -8.17
C LEU A 111 -0.53 16.12 -8.87
N ASN A 112 0.22 17.07 -8.34
CA ASN A 112 1.56 17.43 -8.81
C ASN A 112 1.65 17.58 -10.34
N PHE A 113 0.63 18.21 -10.96
CA PHE A 113 0.60 18.45 -12.39
C PHE A 113 1.65 19.47 -12.80
N ASN A 114 2.16 19.34 -14.02
CA ASN A 114 3.14 20.26 -14.56
C ASN A 114 2.79 20.61 -16.01
N SER A 115 2.83 21.89 -16.35
CA SER A 115 2.47 22.38 -17.69
C SER A 115 3.38 21.86 -18.81
N SER A 116 4.57 21.39 -18.48
CA SER A 116 5.49 20.77 -19.44
C SER A 116 5.18 19.30 -19.72
N TYR A 117 4.33 18.67 -18.93
CA TYR A 117 3.94 17.28 -19.05
C TYR A 117 2.45 17.17 -19.37
N LEU A 118 2.17 16.98 -20.66
CA LEU A 118 0.79 16.86 -21.12
C LEU A 118 0.24 15.46 -20.80
N ILE A 119 -1.00 15.42 -20.35
CA ILE A 119 -1.75 14.19 -20.10
C ILE A 119 -2.39 13.76 -21.42
N THR A 120 -1.71 12.86 -22.13
CA THR A 120 -2.16 12.35 -23.44
C THR A 120 -2.77 10.96 -23.34
N GLY A 121 -2.38 10.17 -22.34
CA GLY A 121 -2.96 8.86 -22.02
C GLY A 121 -4.09 9.04 -21.00
N VAL A 122 -5.33 9.10 -21.45
CA VAL A 122 -6.52 9.23 -20.59
C VAL A 122 -7.59 8.27 -21.06
N ASN A 123 -8.17 7.52 -20.12
CA ASN A 123 -9.28 6.62 -20.40
C ASN A 123 -10.33 6.73 -19.29
N ILE A 124 -11.58 6.46 -19.63
CA ILE A 124 -12.68 6.38 -18.67
C ILE A 124 -13.49 5.11 -18.89
N ILE A 125 -13.77 4.38 -17.82
CA ILE A 125 -14.58 3.18 -17.83
C ILE A 125 -15.31 3.03 -16.49
N ASP A 126 -16.59 2.74 -16.52
CA ASP A 126 -17.45 2.49 -15.35
C ASP A 126 -17.32 3.54 -14.21
N GLY A 127 -17.10 4.80 -14.59
CA GLY A 127 -16.93 5.89 -13.62
C GLY A 127 -15.51 5.98 -13.03
N LEU A 128 -14.57 5.21 -13.53
CA LEU A 128 -13.16 5.33 -13.20
C LEU A 128 -12.41 6.08 -14.31
N LEU A 129 -11.81 7.21 -13.96
CA LEU A 129 -10.99 8.03 -14.83
C LEU A 129 -9.52 7.66 -14.62
N PHE A 130 -8.86 7.13 -15.64
CA PHE A 130 -7.46 6.74 -15.65
C PHE A 130 -6.62 7.74 -16.43
N TRP A 131 -5.44 8.09 -15.93
CA TRP A 131 -4.51 8.95 -16.67
C TRP A 131 -3.05 8.69 -16.31
N THR A 132 -2.17 9.11 -17.20
CA THR A 132 -0.73 9.13 -16.99
C THR A 132 -0.12 10.40 -17.59
N ASP A 133 0.86 10.99 -16.92
CA ASP A 133 1.47 12.27 -17.25
C ASP A 133 3.00 12.19 -17.45
N ASN A 134 3.59 11.01 -17.45
CA ASN A 134 5.03 10.79 -17.54
C ASN A 134 5.88 11.45 -16.43
N LEU A 135 5.24 12.00 -15.41
CA LEU A 135 5.89 12.60 -14.23
C LEU A 135 5.63 11.76 -12.98
N ASN A 136 4.35 11.48 -12.75
CA ASN A 136 3.86 10.71 -11.62
C ASN A 136 3.54 9.25 -12.03
N ALA A 137 3.33 8.38 -11.05
CA ALA A 137 2.82 7.05 -11.32
C ALA A 137 1.42 7.11 -11.96
N PRO A 138 1.01 6.11 -12.76
CA PRO A 138 -0.34 6.04 -13.31
C PRO A 138 -1.40 6.18 -12.23
N ARG A 139 -2.44 6.94 -12.53
CA ARG A 139 -3.48 7.32 -11.57
C ARG A 139 -4.86 6.96 -12.07
N ARG A 140 -5.76 6.75 -11.11
CA ARG A 140 -7.18 6.56 -11.35
C ARG A 140 -7.99 7.36 -10.34
N LEU A 141 -9.19 7.74 -10.71
CA LEU A 141 -10.11 8.49 -9.89
C LEU A 141 -11.52 7.96 -10.09
N ASN A 142 -12.23 7.66 -9.01
CA ASN A 142 -13.65 7.38 -9.08
C ASN A 142 -14.41 8.71 -9.15
N VAL A 143 -14.97 9.03 -10.33
CA VAL A 143 -15.66 10.31 -10.58
C VAL A 143 -17.02 10.42 -9.89
N GLN A 144 -17.51 9.33 -9.29
CA GLN A 144 -18.75 9.32 -8.52
C GLN A 144 -18.52 9.61 -7.04
N ARG A 145 -17.27 9.45 -6.55
CA ARG A 145 -16.90 9.77 -5.17
C ARG A 145 -16.67 11.27 -4.99
N THR A 146 -17.01 11.77 -3.83
CA THR A 146 -16.70 13.15 -3.43
C THR A 146 -15.36 13.20 -2.70
N TYR A 147 -14.47 14.03 -3.16
CA TYR A 147 -13.17 14.26 -2.53
C TYR A 147 -13.14 15.64 -1.88
N ALA A 148 -12.73 15.71 -0.63
CA ALA A 148 -12.47 16.99 0.02
C ALA A 148 -11.27 17.68 -0.64
N ALA A 149 -11.33 19.00 -0.80
CA ALA A 149 -10.20 19.76 -1.30
C ALA A 149 -9.02 19.58 -0.31
N ASP A 150 -7.85 19.19 -0.83
CA ASP A 150 -6.64 18.88 -0.05
C ASP A 150 -6.81 17.80 1.04
N GLY A 151 -7.95 17.09 1.05
CA GLY A 151 -8.27 16.04 2.03
C GLY A 151 -8.06 14.60 1.51
N PHE A 152 -7.51 14.42 0.31
CA PHE A 152 -7.21 13.11 -0.27
C PHE A 152 -5.71 12.86 -0.30
N THR A 153 -5.34 11.59 -0.38
CA THR A 153 -3.95 11.11 -0.43
C THR A 153 -3.61 10.53 -1.81
N GLU A 154 -2.36 10.15 -2.02
CA GLU A 154 -1.95 9.46 -3.25
C GLU A 154 -2.64 8.10 -3.38
N ASP A 155 -2.88 7.41 -2.27
CA ASP A 155 -3.56 6.11 -2.24
C ASP A 155 -4.99 6.18 -2.78
N ASP A 156 -5.68 7.34 -2.61
CA ASP A 156 -7.04 7.56 -3.12
C ASP A 156 -7.12 7.62 -4.65
N ILE A 157 -6.03 7.98 -5.31
CA ILE A 157 -5.97 8.19 -6.76
C ILE A 157 -4.95 7.32 -7.47
N SER A 158 -4.30 6.38 -6.78
CA SER A 158 -3.31 5.49 -7.37
C SER A 158 -3.97 4.33 -8.13
N VAL A 159 -3.38 3.91 -9.26
CA VAL A 159 -3.76 2.67 -9.93
C VAL A 159 -3.25 1.48 -9.15
N ILE A 160 -2.03 1.56 -8.63
CA ILE A 160 -1.47 0.52 -7.77
C ILE A 160 -2.19 0.56 -6.42
N VAL A 161 -2.64 -0.59 -5.95
CA VAL A 161 -3.24 -0.72 -4.64
C VAL A 161 -2.17 -1.11 -3.62
N LYS A 162 -2.24 -0.48 -2.44
CA LYS A 162 -1.25 -0.68 -1.38
C LYS A 162 -1.37 -2.10 -0.81
N PRO A 163 -0.31 -2.93 -0.89
CA PRO A 163 -0.31 -4.24 -0.25
C PRO A 163 0.01 -4.09 1.24
N PRO A 164 -0.29 -5.11 2.05
CA PRO A 164 0.28 -5.19 3.38
C PRO A 164 1.79 -5.38 3.29
N LEU A 165 2.55 -4.54 4.01
CA LEU A 165 4.02 -4.52 3.93
C LEU A 165 4.68 -5.46 4.93
N PHE A 166 3.98 -5.79 6.02
CA PHE A 166 4.52 -6.61 7.10
C PHE A 166 3.97 -8.04 7.02
N ALA A 167 4.86 -9.01 7.30
CA ALA A 167 4.44 -10.39 7.46
C ALA A 167 3.53 -10.54 8.68
N PRO A 168 2.57 -11.47 8.68
CA PRO A 168 1.82 -11.76 9.88
C PRO A 168 2.75 -12.36 10.95
N THR A 169 2.49 -12.04 12.21
CA THR A 169 3.19 -12.64 13.35
C THR A 169 2.49 -13.91 13.81
N ILE A 170 3.27 -14.87 14.30
CA ILE A 170 2.76 -16.17 14.71
C ILE A 170 3.14 -16.42 16.17
N ARG A 171 2.14 -16.81 16.94
CA ARG A 171 2.34 -17.37 18.27
C ARG A 171 1.83 -18.80 18.28
N LEU A 172 2.74 -19.75 18.57
CA LEU A 172 2.38 -21.16 18.68
C LEU A 172 1.90 -21.46 20.09
N GLU A 173 0.88 -22.31 20.20
CA GLU A 173 0.23 -22.67 21.44
C GLU A 173 -0.02 -24.18 21.48
N ASP A 174 0.21 -24.78 22.64
CA ASP A 174 -0.20 -26.15 22.95
C ASP A 174 -1.48 -26.08 23.80
N THR A 175 -2.61 -26.40 23.20
CA THR A 175 -3.90 -26.44 23.91
C THR A 175 -4.02 -27.65 24.84
N THR A 176 -3.08 -28.59 24.79
CA THR A 176 -3.03 -29.75 25.65
C THR A 176 -2.11 -29.53 26.87
N ALA A 177 -1.45 -28.36 26.99
CA ALA A 177 -0.54 -28.04 28.09
C ALA A 177 -1.26 -28.07 29.43
N GLY A 178 -0.97 -29.09 30.22
CA GLY A 178 -1.59 -29.39 31.52
C GLY A 178 -1.74 -30.90 31.77
N VAL A 179 -1.59 -31.70 30.73
CA VAL A 179 -1.59 -33.17 30.81
C VAL A 179 -0.18 -33.67 30.58
N SER A 180 0.46 -34.18 31.65
CA SER A 180 1.81 -34.74 31.56
C SER A 180 1.80 -36.04 30.73
N GLY A 181 2.37 -35.98 29.53
CA GLY A 181 2.58 -37.12 28.65
C GLY A 181 2.23 -36.83 27.19
N PRO A 182 2.81 -37.58 26.24
CA PRO A 182 2.45 -37.47 24.82
C PRO A 182 1.09 -38.14 24.59
N SER A 183 0.03 -37.58 25.07
CA SER A 183 -1.29 -38.19 24.96
C SER A 183 -2.31 -37.18 24.45
N ASN A 184 -2.73 -37.43 23.24
CA ASN A 184 -3.95 -37.10 22.57
C ASN A 184 -5.21 -37.36 23.43
N ILE A 185 -5.38 -36.73 24.59
CA ILE A 185 -6.48 -37.15 25.48
C ILE A 185 -7.58 -36.10 25.65
N THR A 186 -7.47 -34.96 25.07
CA THR A 186 -8.60 -34.01 25.04
C THR A 186 -8.90 -33.48 23.67
N GLY A 187 -9.25 -34.36 22.74
CA GLY A 187 -10.17 -34.07 21.66
C GLY A 187 -9.72 -33.18 20.50
N GLU A 188 -8.62 -32.49 20.56
CA GLU A 188 -8.10 -31.75 19.40
C GLU A 188 -6.86 -32.46 18.83
N GLU A 189 -7.04 -33.05 17.65
CA GLU A 189 -5.95 -33.65 16.88
C GLU A 189 -4.93 -32.56 16.49
N ASN A 190 -3.64 -32.88 16.54
CA ASN A 190 -2.61 -32.00 16.03
C ASN A 190 -2.49 -32.16 14.50
N ASN A 191 -3.24 -31.34 13.77
CA ASN A 191 -3.27 -31.38 12.31
C ASN A 191 -2.13 -30.57 11.65
N ILE A 192 -1.19 -30.05 12.44
CA ILE A 192 0.00 -29.35 11.98
C ILE A 192 1.31 -30.03 12.46
N ILE A 193 1.20 -31.29 12.87
CA ILE A 193 2.29 -32.04 13.51
C ILE A 193 3.51 -32.23 12.62
N ASP A 194 3.32 -32.50 11.35
CA ASP A 194 4.35 -32.81 10.35
C ASP A 194 4.41 -31.80 9.20
N THR A 195 3.71 -30.68 9.34
CA THR A 195 3.59 -29.67 8.28
C THR A 195 4.37 -28.40 8.62
N PHE A 196 5.03 -27.83 7.61
CA PHE A 196 5.68 -26.53 7.70
C PHE A 196 4.79 -25.48 7.03
N ILE A 197 4.00 -24.79 7.84
CA ILE A 197 3.01 -23.83 7.38
C ILE A 197 3.57 -22.43 7.51
N GLU A 198 3.36 -21.63 6.49
CA GLU A 198 3.63 -20.19 6.45
C GLU A 198 2.34 -19.45 6.18
N PHE A 199 2.17 -18.31 6.79
CA PHE A 199 0.99 -17.46 6.66
C PHE A 199 1.30 -16.18 5.89
N SER A 200 0.31 -15.68 5.20
CA SER A 200 0.30 -14.39 4.55
C SER A 200 -1.12 -13.81 4.61
N TYR A 201 -1.32 -12.60 4.17
CA TYR A 201 -2.63 -11.99 4.02
C TYR A 201 -2.60 -10.95 2.92
N ARG A 202 -3.77 -10.55 2.44
CA ARG A 202 -3.93 -9.51 1.44
C ARG A 202 -5.18 -8.69 1.70
N TYR A 203 -5.21 -7.50 1.15
CA TYR A 203 -6.34 -6.60 1.24
C TYR A 203 -7.25 -6.70 0.03
N LYS A 204 -8.54 -6.60 0.27
CA LYS A 204 -9.55 -6.35 -0.74
C LYS A 204 -10.09 -4.96 -0.56
N TYR A 205 -10.04 -4.15 -1.61
CA TYR A 205 -10.46 -2.76 -1.59
C TYR A 205 -11.94 -2.58 -1.97
N GLU A 206 -12.49 -1.37 -1.78
CA GLU A 206 -13.90 -1.05 -2.05
C GLU A 206 -14.36 -1.37 -3.48
N ASN A 207 -13.47 -1.31 -4.45
CA ASN A 207 -13.70 -1.65 -5.86
C ASN A 207 -13.56 -3.14 -6.18
N ASP A 208 -13.55 -3.99 -5.16
CA ASP A 208 -13.37 -5.45 -5.24
C ASP A 208 -12.02 -5.92 -5.80
N GLU A 209 -11.02 -5.05 -5.89
CA GLU A 209 -9.65 -5.41 -6.24
C GLU A 209 -8.90 -5.99 -5.04
N TYR A 210 -8.12 -7.05 -5.29
CA TYR A 210 -7.18 -7.58 -4.31
C TYR A 210 -5.80 -6.95 -4.49
N SER A 211 -5.14 -6.61 -3.38
CA SER A 211 -3.74 -6.23 -3.37
C SER A 211 -2.82 -7.42 -3.65
N ALA A 212 -1.54 -7.15 -3.85
CA ALA A 212 -0.52 -8.17 -3.68
C ALA A 212 -0.54 -8.71 -2.24
N MET A 213 0.06 -9.90 -2.04
CA MET A 213 0.13 -10.55 -0.74
C MET A 213 1.21 -9.91 0.14
N ALA A 214 1.01 -9.95 1.46
CA ALA A 214 2.06 -9.69 2.43
C ALA A 214 3.24 -10.66 2.25
N PRO A 215 4.43 -10.31 2.71
CA PRO A 215 5.49 -11.28 2.90
C PRO A 215 5.00 -12.46 3.75
N PHE A 216 5.48 -13.66 3.45
CA PHE A 216 5.13 -14.82 4.26
C PHE A 216 5.81 -14.74 5.63
N SER A 217 5.12 -15.23 6.64
CA SER A 217 5.66 -15.40 7.99
C SER A 217 6.79 -16.43 8.04
N SER A 218 7.46 -16.54 9.17
CA SER A 218 8.26 -17.72 9.48
C SER A 218 7.38 -18.99 9.53
N HIS A 219 8.00 -20.16 9.47
CA HIS A 219 7.27 -21.41 9.59
C HIS A 219 6.59 -21.54 10.96
N ALA A 220 5.32 -21.92 10.96
CA ALA A 220 4.58 -22.26 12.16
C ALA A 220 4.97 -23.66 12.67
N PHE A 221 6.24 -23.84 12.97
CA PHE A 221 6.82 -25.13 13.35
C PHE A 221 7.82 -24.96 14.49
N TYR A 222 7.67 -25.79 15.50
CA TYR A 222 8.57 -25.82 16.63
C TYR A 222 8.96 -27.28 16.94
N PRO A 223 10.19 -27.67 16.65
CA PRO A 223 10.64 -29.04 16.84
C PRO A 223 10.77 -29.40 18.33
N GLY A 224 10.50 -30.62 18.66
CA GLY A 224 10.82 -31.17 19.96
C GLY A 224 12.33 -31.33 20.20
N ILE A 225 12.69 -31.78 21.38
CA ILE A 225 14.08 -32.16 21.68
C ILE A 225 14.49 -33.28 20.72
N TYR A 226 15.73 -33.20 20.19
CA TYR A 226 16.24 -34.23 19.28
C TYR A 226 16.13 -35.63 19.94
N ASP A 227 15.30 -36.45 19.33
CA ASP A 227 15.10 -37.85 19.73
C ASP A 227 14.92 -38.68 18.47
N TYR A 228 15.85 -39.59 18.25
CA TYR A 228 15.83 -40.50 17.11
C TYR A 228 15.50 -41.90 17.58
N ASN A 229 14.35 -42.41 17.19
CA ASN A 229 13.93 -43.77 17.47
C ASN A 229 14.58 -44.74 16.48
N TYR A 230 15.60 -45.49 16.96
CA TYR A 230 16.32 -46.46 16.15
C TYR A 230 15.49 -47.71 15.82
N ALA A 231 14.40 -47.98 16.51
CA ALA A 231 13.54 -49.14 16.26
C ALA A 231 12.64 -48.91 15.05
N ASP A 232 12.08 -47.72 14.93
CA ASP A 232 11.12 -47.37 13.90
C ASP A 232 11.72 -46.46 12.81
N TRP A 233 12.98 -46.06 12.95
CA TRP A 233 13.70 -45.14 12.06
C TRP A 233 13.05 -43.76 11.96
N GLU A 234 12.32 -43.36 12.97
CA GLU A 234 11.64 -42.08 13.04
C GLU A 234 12.42 -41.04 13.81
N LEU A 235 12.47 -39.82 13.26
CA LEU A 235 13.02 -38.66 13.93
C LEU A 235 11.87 -37.87 14.57
N THR A 236 11.48 -38.26 15.78
CA THR A 236 10.35 -37.67 16.51
C THR A 236 10.56 -36.19 16.83
N SER A 237 11.80 -35.73 16.83
CA SER A 237 12.11 -34.29 16.98
C SER A 237 11.72 -33.41 15.81
N MET A 238 11.38 -33.98 14.65
CA MET A 238 10.88 -33.23 13.50
C MET A 238 9.35 -33.10 13.48
N LEU A 239 8.70 -33.42 14.60
CA LEU A 239 7.27 -33.19 14.78
C LEU A 239 7.03 -31.86 15.48
N ASN A 240 6.00 -31.15 15.07
CA ASN A 240 5.60 -29.92 15.73
C ASN A 240 4.96 -30.22 17.06
N ILE A 241 5.53 -29.68 18.14
CA ILE A 241 5.01 -29.90 19.49
C ILE A 241 3.77 -29.07 19.81
N TYR A 242 3.47 -28.08 18.98
CA TYR A 242 2.30 -27.22 19.13
C TYR A 242 1.20 -27.64 18.14
N ASN A 243 -0.05 -27.55 18.58
CA ASN A 243 -1.21 -27.94 17.79
C ASN A 243 -2.03 -26.75 17.27
N LYS A 244 -1.65 -25.52 17.65
CA LYS A 244 -2.37 -24.31 17.30
C LYS A 244 -1.40 -23.18 16.98
N ALA A 245 -1.69 -22.45 15.91
CA ALA A 245 -0.99 -21.24 15.55
C ALA A 245 -1.95 -20.06 15.65
N ASN A 246 -1.68 -19.10 16.51
CA ASN A 246 -2.39 -17.82 16.55
C ASN A 246 -1.70 -16.88 15.59
N VAL A 247 -2.41 -16.48 14.54
CA VAL A 247 -1.89 -15.64 13.45
C VAL A 247 -2.41 -14.24 13.62
N ARG A 248 -1.53 -13.29 13.80
CA ARG A 248 -1.86 -11.86 13.91
C ARG A 248 -1.48 -11.13 12.65
N PHE A 249 -2.38 -10.29 12.13
CA PHE A 249 -2.21 -9.55 10.88
C PHE A 249 -2.88 -8.18 10.98
N HIS A 250 -2.43 -7.24 10.15
CA HIS A 250 -2.95 -5.88 10.11
C HIS A 250 -4.26 -5.79 9.32
N LEU A 251 -5.20 -4.96 9.81
CA LEU A 251 -6.50 -4.75 9.17
C LEU A 251 -6.46 -3.80 7.98
N GLY A 252 -5.38 -3.01 7.84
CA GLY A 252 -5.27 -1.98 6.81
C GLY A 252 -6.08 -0.72 7.13
N GLY A 253 -6.02 0.25 6.22
CA GLY A 253 -6.71 1.54 6.37
C GLY A 253 -8.19 1.49 5.97
N GLU A 254 -8.88 2.62 6.09
CA GLU A 254 -10.33 2.80 5.82
C GLU A 254 -10.79 2.37 4.42
N GLN A 255 -9.88 2.34 3.43
CA GLN A 255 -10.20 1.94 2.06
C GLN A 255 -10.25 0.42 1.87
N VAL A 256 -9.78 -0.34 2.87
CA VAL A 256 -9.81 -1.80 2.86
C VAL A 256 -11.20 -2.28 3.23
N LYS A 257 -11.85 -3.01 2.34
CA LYS A 257 -13.17 -3.60 2.56
C LYS A 257 -13.10 -4.92 3.33
N GLU A 258 -12.05 -5.69 3.07
CA GLU A 258 -11.89 -7.06 3.58
C GLU A 258 -10.41 -7.43 3.64
N VAL A 259 -10.03 -8.18 4.65
CA VAL A 259 -8.71 -8.80 4.77
C VAL A 259 -8.85 -10.30 4.57
N GLN A 260 -8.09 -10.85 3.64
CA GLN A 260 -8.09 -12.27 3.36
C GLN A 260 -6.83 -12.93 3.91
N LEU A 261 -6.98 -13.79 4.91
CA LEU A 261 -5.88 -14.52 5.53
C LEU A 261 -5.57 -15.78 4.72
N LEU A 262 -4.30 -16.00 4.47
CA LEU A 262 -3.77 -17.03 3.56
C LEU A 262 -2.76 -17.91 4.29
N TYR A 263 -2.60 -19.15 3.81
CA TYR A 263 -1.49 -20.00 4.22
C TYR A 263 -0.99 -20.85 3.05
N ARG A 264 0.25 -21.29 3.14
CA ARG A 264 0.81 -22.33 2.29
C ARG A 264 1.60 -23.33 3.13
N GLU A 265 1.72 -24.53 2.62
CA GLU A 265 2.65 -25.54 3.14
C GLU A 265 3.95 -25.47 2.34
N SER A 266 5.10 -25.60 3.01
CA SER A 266 6.42 -25.40 2.38
C SER A 266 6.71 -26.32 1.19
N GLN A 267 6.01 -27.45 1.09
CA GLN A 267 6.14 -28.40 -0.02
C GLN A 267 5.07 -28.22 -1.12
N SER A 268 4.16 -27.27 -0.93
CA SER A 268 3.07 -27.00 -1.86
C SER A 268 3.26 -25.65 -2.56
N THR A 269 2.97 -25.61 -3.85
CA THR A 269 2.87 -24.35 -4.60
C THR A 269 1.52 -23.67 -4.42
N ASN A 270 0.54 -24.37 -3.83
CA ASN A 270 -0.80 -23.85 -3.62
C ASN A 270 -0.83 -22.93 -2.41
N ILE A 271 -1.54 -21.83 -2.56
CA ILE A 271 -1.86 -20.91 -1.47
C ILE A 271 -3.35 -21.06 -1.17
N ASN A 272 -3.68 -21.28 0.08
CA ASN A 272 -5.04 -21.52 0.53
C ASN A 272 -5.56 -20.31 1.30
N VAL A 273 -6.86 -20.06 1.14
CA VAL A 273 -7.58 -19.01 1.87
C VAL A 273 -8.14 -19.60 3.15
N ILE A 274 -7.70 -19.08 4.28
CA ILE A 274 -8.20 -19.50 5.61
C ILE A 274 -9.58 -18.92 5.85
N GLU A 275 -9.68 -17.60 5.76
CA GLU A 275 -10.90 -16.85 6.04
C GLU A 275 -10.77 -15.43 5.50
N SER A 276 -11.92 -14.82 5.19
CA SER A 276 -12.03 -13.43 4.81
C SER A 276 -12.71 -12.66 5.96
N PHE A 277 -12.07 -11.58 6.38
CA PHE A 277 -12.54 -10.73 7.46
C PHE A 277 -13.01 -9.40 6.88
N PRO A 278 -14.30 -9.07 6.98
CA PRO A 278 -14.76 -7.74 6.59
C PRO A 278 -14.05 -6.69 7.46
N TYR A 279 -13.80 -5.53 6.86
CA TYR A 279 -13.22 -4.41 7.58
C TYR A 279 -14.05 -4.12 8.84
N SER A 280 -13.39 -4.05 9.95
CA SER A 280 -13.93 -3.50 11.19
C SER A 280 -13.03 -2.34 11.57
N ALA A 281 -13.62 -1.27 12.06
CA ALA A 281 -12.83 -0.16 12.60
C ALA A 281 -11.79 -0.73 13.59
N PRO A 282 -10.56 -0.18 13.60
CA PRO A 282 -9.54 -0.58 14.56
C PRO A 282 -10.09 -0.50 15.98
N TYR A 283 -9.64 -1.42 16.84
CA TYR A 283 -9.99 -1.34 18.26
C TYR A 283 -9.30 -0.10 18.84
N GLU A 284 -10.10 0.83 19.36
CA GLU A 284 -9.62 2.05 19.96
C GLU A 284 -9.66 1.93 21.49
N TRP A 285 -8.53 2.07 22.11
CA TRP A 285 -8.37 2.12 23.55
C TRP A 285 -8.35 3.57 23.97
N ASP A 286 -9.52 4.09 24.32
CA ASP A 286 -9.71 5.49 24.68
C ASP A 286 -9.18 5.78 26.09
N PHE A 287 -8.29 6.74 26.21
CA PHE A 287 -7.84 7.25 27.50
C PHE A 287 -8.92 8.07 28.24
N GLY A 288 -10.06 8.35 27.58
CA GLY A 288 -11.20 9.08 28.10
C GLY A 288 -11.16 10.58 27.83
N ASP A 289 -12.21 11.06 27.20
CA ASP A 289 -12.42 12.49 26.87
C ASP A 289 -12.66 13.40 28.07
N ASN A 290 -12.94 12.81 29.22
CA ASN A 290 -13.36 13.63 30.34
C ASN A 290 -12.82 13.12 31.64
N VAL A 291 -11.79 13.59 32.14
CA VAL A 291 -11.42 13.57 33.55
C VAL A 291 -10.14 12.84 33.88
N GLN A 292 -9.69 11.86 33.14
CA GLN A 292 -8.37 11.31 33.48
C GLN A 292 -7.77 10.56 32.31
N ALA A 293 -7.19 11.32 31.48
CA ALA A 293 -6.28 10.93 30.45
C ALA A 293 -5.18 9.96 30.94
N GLY A 294 -4.65 9.16 30.08
CA GLY A 294 -3.50 8.32 30.38
C GLY A 294 -2.37 9.13 31.01
N THR A 295 -1.82 8.63 32.11
CA THR A 295 -0.62 9.22 32.70
C THR A 295 0.60 8.61 32.04
N TYR A 296 1.54 9.42 31.59
CA TYR A 296 2.84 8.95 31.14
C TYR A 296 3.92 9.24 32.19
N SER A 297 4.84 8.30 32.33
CA SER A 297 5.97 8.42 33.27
C SER A 297 7.21 7.74 32.71
N GLY A 298 8.37 8.30 33.00
CA GLY A 298 9.64 7.62 32.79
C GLY A 298 9.96 6.72 33.96
N SER A 299 10.49 5.55 33.69
CA SER A 299 10.93 4.60 34.71
C SER A 299 12.46 4.50 34.77
N ALA A 300 13.03 4.39 35.98
CA ALA A 300 14.46 4.10 36.16
C ALA A 300 14.84 2.70 35.63
N SER A 301 13.89 1.77 35.56
CA SER A 301 14.08 0.43 35.01
C SER A 301 14.11 0.42 33.48
N PHE A 302 13.57 1.48 32.84
CA PHE A 302 13.53 1.66 31.38
C PHE A 302 14.02 3.07 31.03
N PRO A 303 15.32 3.34 31.21
CA PRO A 303 15.86 4.67 30.95
C PRO A 303 15.72 4.99 29.46
N GLY A 304 14.88 5.98 29.18
CA GLY A 304 14.60 6.44 27.82
C GLY A 304 13.25 6.04 27.24
N ASN A 305 12.46 5.17 27.92
CA ASN A 305 11.16 4.75 27.44
C ASN A 305 10.01 5.38 28.21
N VAL A 306 8.84 5.49 27.59
CA VAL A 306 7.65 6.09 28.19
C VAL A 306 6.65 5.02 28.55
N GLY A 307 6.15 5.07 29.80
CA GLY A 307 5.05 4.23 30.25
C GLY A 307 3.73 4.98 30.16
N PHE A 308 2.72 4.34 29.60
CA PHE A 308 1.33 4.78 29.59
C PHE A 308 0.49 3.94 30.52
N THR A 309 -0.36 4.59 31.30
CA THR A 309 -1.29 3.90 32.20
C THR A 309 -2.68 4.48 32.04
N THR A 310 -3.68 3.63 32.00
CA THR A 310 -5.10 3.99 31.98
C THR A 310 -5.71 4.03 33.36
N GLN A 311 -4.94 3.74 34.41
CA GLN A 311 -5.45 3.78 35.77
C GLN A 311 -5.64 5.22 36.24
N PRO A 312 -6.86 5.61 36.64
CA PRO A 312 -7.08 6.91 37.26
C PRO A 312 -6.31 7.03 38.56
N ALA A 313 -5.76 8.22 38.83
CA ALA A 313 -5.21 8.52 40.13
C ALA A 313 -6.28 8.30 41.21
N ALA A 314 -6.00 7.47 42.21
CA ALA A 314 -6.93 7.17 43.28
C ALA A 314 -7.59 8.45 43.85
N PRO A 315 -8.94 8.45 44.12
CA PRO A 315 -9.75 7.29 44.53
C PRO A 315 -10.93 6.93 43.60
N TYR A 316 -10.81 7.04 42.29
CA TYR A 316 -11.94 6.76 41.40
C TYR A 316 -11.92 5.32 40.91
N ASN A 317 -12.93 4.53 41.29
CA ASN A 317 -13.21 3.21 40.73
C ASN A 317 -13.78 3.35 39.33
N PHE A 318 -12.94 3.33 38.32
CA PHE A 318 -13.37 3.06 36.96
C PHE A 318 -13.33 1.55 36.70
N SER A 319 -14.49 0.95 36.61
CA SER A 319 -14.61 -0.41 36.10
C SER A 319 -14.53 -0.34 34.59
N GLY A 320 -13.46 -0.82 33.96
CA GLY A 320 -13.58 -1.23 32.58
C GLY A 320 -12.49 -0.85 31.57
N VAL A 321 -11.47 -0.11 31.91
CA VAL A 321 -10.40 0.23 30.94
C VAL A 321 -9.13 -0.52 31.30
N ASN A 322 -9.09 -1.78 30.94
CA ASN A 322 -7.89 -2.62 31.08
C ASN A 322 -7.12 -2.63 29.76
N VAL A 323 -5.81 -2.78 29.84
CA VAL A 323 -4.99 -3.14 28.68
C VAL A 323 -5.65 -4.35 28.00
N PRO A 324 -6.02 -4.26 26.72
CA PRO A 324 -6.65 -5.36 26.05
C PRO A 324 -5.78 -6.63 26.13
N LEU A 325 -6.41 -7.76 26.39
CA LEU A 325 -5.71 -9.06 26.42
C LEU A 325 -5.03 -9.41 25.10
N SER A 326 -5.41 -8.71 24.02
CA SER A 326 -4.81 -8.84 22.70
C SER A 326 -3.52 -8.04 22.51
N PHE A 327 -3.12 -7.20 23.46
CA PHE A 327 -1.86 -6.48 23.43
C PHE A 327 -0.70 -7.42 23.81
N GLU A 328 0.33 -7.39 23.00
CA GLU A 328 1.56 -8.14 23.26
C GLU A 328 2.79 -7.24 23.09
N VAL A 329 3.87 -7.61 23.75
CA VAL A 329 5.16 -6.95 23.55
C VAL A 329 5.60 -7.16 22.10
N GLY A 330 5.93 -6.07 21.42
CA GLY A 330 6.26 -6.04 20.00
C GLY A 330 5.11 -5.61 19.10
N ASP A 331 3.91 -5.39 19.65
CA ASP A 331 2.81 -4.81 18.88
C ASP A 331 3.11 -3.36 18.50
N GLU A 332 2.74 -3.00 17.28
CA GLU A 332 2.73 -1.61 16.84
C GLU A 332 1.36 -1.00 17.15
N ILE A 333 1.38 0.11 17.86
CA ILE A 333 0.21 0.87 18.26
C ILE A 333 0.29 2.28 17.68
N PHE A 334 -0.86 2.88 17.39
CA PHE A 334 -0.95 4.27 17.00
C PHE A 334 -1.54 5.09 18.15
N ILE A 335 -0.79 6.10 18.59
CA ILE A 335 -1.25 7.05 19.60
C ILE A 335 -1.77 8.30 18.90
N ALA A 336 -3.08 8.52 18.99
CA ALA A 336 -3.74 9.69 18.44
C ALA A 336 -3.86 10.80 19.49
N GLN A 337 -3.62 12.04 19.06
CA GLN A 337 -3.86 13.22 19.87
C GLN A 337 -5.36 13.56 19.92
N THR A 338 -5.81 13.94 21.11
CA THR A 338 -7.05 14.68 21.28
C THR A 338 -6.75 16.12 21.74
N ALA A 339 -7.74 17.00 21.69
CA ALA A 339 -7.57 18.38 22.08
C ALA A 339 -7.05 18.49 23.53
N GLY A 340 -5.85 19.07 23.70
CA GLY A 340 -5.18 19.20 25.00
C GLY A 340 -3.90 18.37 25.15
N PHE A 341 -3.54 17.58 24.16
CA PHE A 341 -2.28 16.86 24.12
C PHE A 341 -1.11 17.85 23.97
N THR A 342 -0.12 17.78 24.83
CA THR A 342 0.97 18.76 24.88
C THR A 342 2.32 18.22 24.42
N HIS A 343 2.50 16.90 24.38
CA HIS A 343 3.75 16.26 24.02
C HIS A 343 3.65 15.54 22.67
N SER A 344 3.82 16.27 21.59
CA SER A 344 3.78 15.74 20.21
C SER A 344 4.78 14.60 19.92
N ALA A 345 5.78 14.41 20.80
CA ALA A 345 6.74 13.31 20.66
C ALA A 345 6.12 11.91 20.89
N TYR A 346 4.95 11.84 21.50
CA TYR A 346 4.25 10.58 21.78
C TYR A 346 3.15 10.27 20.76
N GLU A 347 2.91 11.18 19.83
CA GLU A 347 1.96 10.95 18.73
C GLU A 347 2.59 10.10 17.63
N GLY A 348 1.83 9.17 17.08
CA GLY A 348 2.25 8.36 15.96
C GLY A 348 2.36 6.88 16.28
N TYR A 349 3.06 6.16 15.40
CA TYR A 349 3.28 4.73 15.56
C TYR A 349 4.41 4.45 16.53
N HIS A 350 4.14 3.56 17.48
CA HIS A 350 5.08 3.13 18.50
C HIS A 350 4.97 1.63 18.75
N THR A 351 6.09 1.03 19.19
CA THR A 351 6.12 -0.39 19.53
C THR A 351 5.97 -0.58 21.04
N ILE A 352 5.12 -1.51 21.47
CA ILE A 352 5.04 -1.91 22.87
C ILE A 352 6.32 -2.66 23.25
N VAL A 353 7.11 -2.08 24.15
CA VAL A 353 8.37 -2.67 24.62
C VAL A 353 8.12 -3.60 25.81
N GLU A 354 7.16 -3.25 26.67
CA GLU A 354 6.78 -4.05 27.83
C GLU A 354 5.33 -3.78 28.23
N ILE A 355 4.68 -4.77 28.80
CA ILE A 355 3.39 -4.66 29.48
C ILE A 355 3.65 -4.95 30.97
N ILE A 356 3.59 -3.89 31.78
CA ILE A 356 3.90 -3.98 33.22
C ILE A 356 2.75 -4.64 33.98
N ASP A 357 1.52 -4.23 33.68
CA ASP A 357 0.29 -4.73 34.29
C ASP A 357 -0.90 -4.51 33.37
N GLN A 358 -2.11 -4.87 33.84
CA GLN A 358 -3.35 -4.72 33.08
C GLN A 358 -3.74 -3.28 32.74
N TYR A 359 -3.00 -2.28 33.21
CA TYR A 359 -3.27 -0.85 32.96
C TYR A 359 -2.08 -0.10 32.38
N THR A 360 -0.92 -0.74 32.29
CA THR A 360 0.32 -0.04 31.98
C THR A 360 1.11 -0.73 30.88
N ILE A 361 1.35 0.00 29.80
CA ILE A 361 2.26 -0.40 28.71
C ILE A 361 3.45 0.55 28.66
N VAL A 362 4.57 0.06 28.15
CA VAL A 362 5.77 0.85 27.85
C VAL A 362 6.02 0.84 26.36
N ILE A 363 6.25 2.00 25.80
CA ILE A 363 6.52 2.18 24.35
C ILE A 363 7.98 2.56 24.10
N ASP A 364 8.43 2.44 22.88
CA ASP A 364 9.82 2.65 22.41
C ASP A 364 10.26 4.12 22.30
N VAL A 365 9.51 5.05 22.85
CA VAL A 365 9.84 6.48 22.81
C VAL A 365 10.62 6.91 24.05
N ALA A 366 11.64 7.72 23.83
CA ALA A 366 12.42 8.31 24.91
C ALA A 366 11.59 9.23 25.80
N PHE A 367 11.72 9.07 27.13
CA PHE A 367 11.04 9.91 28.10
C PHE A 367 11.52 11.37 28.02
N ALA A 368 10.59 12.29 27.81
CA ALA A 368 10.87 13.72 27.63
C ALA A 368 11.08 14.51 28.93
N GLY A 369 11.21 13.84 30.08
CA GLY A 369 11.64 14.45 31.34
C GLY A 369 10.55 15.01 32.27
N ALA A 370 9.26 14.86 31.92
CA ALA A 370 8.13 15.25 32.78
C ALA A 370 7.07 14.17 32.84
N THR A 371 6.54 13.90 34.03
CA THR A 371 5.35 13.04 34.19
C THR A 371 4.11 13.90 34.00
N GLY A 372 3.15 13.42 33.22
CA GLY A 372 1.96 14.19 32.93
C GLY A 372 0.73 13.33 32.66
N VAL A 373 -0.35 14.01 32.40
CA VAL A 373 -1.64 13.42 32.00
C VAL A 373 -1.97 14.00 30.63
N GLU A 374 -2.13 13.14 29.65
CA GLU A 374 -2.43 13.53 28.28
C GLU A 374 -3.74 12.86 27.82
N PRO A 375 -4.63 13.60 27.19
CA PRO A 375 -5.81 13.01 26.55
C PRO A 375 -5.41 12.36 25.22
N GLY A 376 -5.91 11.17 24.93
CA GLY A 376 -5.60 10.50 23.71
C GLY A 376 -6.21 9.11 23.62
N SER A 377 -6.04 8.47 22.49
CA SER A 377 -6.42 7.09 22.27
C SER A 377 -5.24 6.28 21.73
N ILE A 378 -5.22 5.00 22.03
CA ILE A 378 -4.33 4.01 21.42
C ILE A 378 -5.16 3.12 20.53
N THR A 379 -4.75 3.02 19.27
CA THR A 379 -5.43 2.21 18.28
C THR A 379 -4.55 1.01 17.93
N ILE A 380 -5.13 -0.19 17.93
CA ILE A 380 -4.51 -1.37 17.37
C ILE A 380 -5.15 -1.69 16.04
N GLU A 381 -4.33 -1.75 15.01
CA GLU A 381 -4.73 -2.09 13.65
C GLU A 381 -4.51 -3.56 13.31
N THR A 382 -4.51 -4.45 14.32
CA THR A 382 -4.26 -5.88 14.12
C THR A 382 -5.43 -6.75 14.57
N LYS A 383 -5.54 -7.93 13.97
CA LYS A 383 -6.49 -8.98 14.34
C LYS A 383 -5.77 -10.31 14.49
N GLU A 384 -6.12 -11.07 15.51
CA GLU A 384 -5.61 -12.42 15.73
C GLU A 384 -6.63 -13.48 15.29
N LYS A 385 -6.15 -14.53 14.63
CA LYS A 385 -6.96 -15.69 14.23
C LYS A 385 -6.25 -16.96 14.63
N PRO A 386 -6.89 -17.83 15.44
CA PRO A 386 -6.40 -19.17 15.70
C PRO A 386 -6.54 -20.07 14.47
N PHE A 387 -5.49 -20.82 14.17
CA PHE A 387 -5.42 -21.80 13.10
C PHE A 387 -5.03 -23.16 13.65
N ILE A 388 -5.81 -24.20 13.38
CA ILE A 388 -5.63 -25.58 13.82
C ILE A 388 -5.70 -26.59 12.67
N ASN A 389 -5.76 -26.13 11.43
CA ASN A 389 -5.80 -26.94 10.20
C ASN A 389 -6.87 -28.04 10.19
N ASN A 390 -8.04 -27.77 10.74
CA ASN A 390 -9.14 -28.74 10.86
C ASN A 390 -10.25 -28.59 9.80
N LYS A 391 -10.02 -27.78 8.76
CA LYS A 391 -11.01 -27.45 7.73
C LYS A 391 -10.42 -27.65 6.34
N ILE A 392 -11.31 -27.81 5.37
CA ILE A 392 -10.95 -27.74 3.95
C ILE A 392 -10.96 -26.27 3.54
N TYR A 393 -9.89 -25.84 2.90
CA TYR A 393 -9.68 -24.46 2.50
C TYR A 393 -9.73 -24.29 0.99
N THR A 394 -10.11 -23.11 0.53
CA THR A 394 -10.18 -22.79 -0.90
C THR A 394 -8.80 -22.39 -1.41
N VAL A 395 -8.37 -23.00 -2.52
CA VAL A 395 -7.09 -22.65 -3.15
C VAL A 395 -7.24 -21.35 -3.95
N LEU A 396 -6.25 -20.48 -3.90
CA LEU A 396 -6.18 -19.30 -4.75
C LEU A 396 -6.01 -19.67 -6.23
N PRO A 397 -6.61 -18.90 -7.16
CA PRO A 397 -6.37 -19.07 -8.60
C PRO A 397 -4.88 -18.96 -8.94
N SER A 398 -4.46 -19.73 -9.94
CA SER A 398 -3.03 -19.83 -10.32
C SER A 398 -2.43 -18.51 -10.83
N ASP A 399 -3.23 -17.63 -11.40
CA ASP A 399 -2.83 -16.31 -11.87
C ASP A 399 -2.52 -15.31 -10.74
N GLU A 400 -2.99 -15.61 -9.52
CA GLU A 400 -2.74 -14.80 -8.33
C GLU A 400 -1.52 -15.26 -7.51
N LEU A 401 -1.05 -16.50 -7.73
CA LEU A 401 0.02 -17.11 -6.93
C LEU A 401 1.39 -16.42 -7.06
N GLY A 402 1.67 -15.82 -8.22
CA GLY A 402 2.96 -15.17 -8.52
C GLY A 402 2.98 -13.65 -8.33
N ARG A 403 1.93 -13.07 -7.77
CA ARG A 403 1.76 -11.62 -7.65
C ARG A 403 2.47 -11.09 -6.40
N LEU A 404 3.77 -10.81 -6.53
CA LEU A 404 4.58 -10.24 -5.44
C LEU A 404 4.26 -8.75 -5.22
N PHE A 405 3.92 -8.03 -6.26
CA PHE A 405 3.50 -6.62 -6.25
C PHE A 405 2.63 -6.34 -7.48
N ASP A 406 1.91 -5.23 -7.47
CA ASP A 406 1.15 -4.79 -8.62
C ASP A 406 2.09 -4.29 -9.72
N ASN A 407 1.93 -4.83 -10.93
CA ASN A 407 2.78 -4.51 -12.06
C ASN A 407 2.42 -3.17 -12.71
N VAL A 408 2.40 -2.11 -11.90
CA VAL A 408 2.14 -0.73 -12.33
C VAL A 408 3.47 0.01 -12.42
N PRO A 409 3.77 0.66 -13.57
CA PRO A 409 5.04 1.36 -13.74
C PRO A 409 5.15 2.58 -12.80
N LEU A 410 6.40 3.00 -12.53
CA LEU A 410 6.68 4.21 -11.75
C LEU A 410 6.19 5.48 -12.46
N LYS A 411 6.25 5.49 -13.79
CA LYS A 411 5.66 6.51 -14.67
C LYS A 411 5.49 5.95 -16.06
N ALA A 412 4.54 6.49 -16.80
CA ALA A 412 4.32 6.15 -18.20
C ALA A 412 3.90 7.39 -18.99
N GLN A 413 4.22 7.41 -20.29
CA GLN A 413 3.87 8.52 -21.17
C GLN A 413 2.52 8.32 -21.84
N SER A 414 2.14 7.08 -22.12
CA SER A 414 0.88 6.75 -22.77
C SER A 414 0.23 5.53 -22.12
N GLN A 415 -1.06 5.46 -22.24
CA GLN A 415 -1.85 4.31 -21.83
C GLN A 415 -2.99 4.07 -22.81
N GLU A 416 -3.43 2.82 -22.90
CA GLU A 416 -4.57 2.39 -23.70
C GLU A 416 -5.30 1.26 -23.01
N LEU A 417 -6.62 1.24 -23.11
CA LEU A 417 -7.46 0.14 -22.64
C LEU A 417 -7.58 -0.92 -23.74
N ILE A 418 -7.10 -2.12 -23.45
CA ILE A 418 -7.17 -3.26 -24.38
C ILE A 418 -7.90 -4.40 -23.69
N GLY A 419 -9.17 -4.57 -24.04
CA GLY A 419 -10.05 -5.52 -23.35
C GLY A 419 -10.23 -5.11 -21.87
N SER A 420 -9.88 -6.01 -20.96
CA SER A 420 -9.94 -5.78 -19.50
C SER A 420 -8.60 -5.35 -18.87
N ARG A 421 -7.65 -4.89 -19.68
CA ARG A 421 -6.30 -4.53 -19.22
C ARG A 421 -5.93 -3.13 -19.65
N ILE A 422 -5.11 -2.47 -18.83
CA ILE A 422 -4.47 -1.20 -19.19
C ILE A 422 -3.07 -1.52 -19.69
N ALA A 423 -2.77 -1.12 -20.93
CA ALA A 423 -1.44 -1.20 -21.51
C ALA A 423 -0.75 0.16 -21.36
N TYR A 424 0.47 0.16 -20.86
CA TYR A 424 1.30 1.35 -20.72
C TYR A 424 2.41 1.37 -21.77
N GLY A 425 2.65 2.53 -22.36
CA GLY A 425 3.71 2.74 -23.33
C GLY A 425 4.72 3.79 -22.87
N ASN A 426 5.99 3.58 -23.26
CA ASN A 426 7.12 4.45 -22.90
C ASN A 426 7.18 4.70 -21.39
N TYR A 427 7.36 3.63 -20.63
CA TYR A 427 7.25 3.61 -19.17
C TYR A 427 8.59 3.30 -18.48
N LEU A 428 8.67 3.69 -17.20
CA LEU A 428 9.74 3.32 -16.28
C LEU A 428 9.16 2.43 -15.18
N GLN A 429 9.71 1.23 -15.00
CA GLN A 429 9.15 0.22 -14.09
C GLN A 429 9.95 0.02 -12.81
N PHE A 430 11.27 0.11 -12.84
CA PHE A 430 12.11 -0.22 -11.69
C PHE A 430 12.79 1.01 -11.10
N PHE A 431 13.03 0.96 -9.79
CA PHE A 431 13.87 1.92 -9.11
C PHE A 431 15.35 1.60 -9.36
N ASN A 432 16.03 2.43 -10.14
CA ASN A 432 17.48 2.42 -10.20
C ASN A 432 18.00 3.42 -9.17
N LEU A 433 18.69 2.89 -8.15
CA LEU A 433 19.36 3.74 -7.18
C LEU A 433 20.65 4.29 -7.82
N ILE A 434 20.54 5.50 -8.35
CA ILE A 434 21.64 6.21 -8.96
C ILE A 434 21.98 7.40 -8.08
N GLY A 435 23.23 7.50 -7.66
CA GLY A 435 23.73 8.64 -6.90
C GLY A 435 23.80 9.93 -7.73
N SER A 436 24.07 11.04 -7.06
CA SER A 436 24.20 12.36 -7.70
C SER A 436 25.24 12.42 -8.82
N ASN A 437 26.19 11.51 -8.83
CA ASN A 437 27.26 11.40 -9.84
C ASN A 437 26.91 10.46 -11.01
N ASN A 438 25.66 10.03 -11.10
CA ASN A 438 25.19 9.05 -12.09
C ASN A 438 25.83 7.65 -11.97
N GLU A 439 26.41 7.34 -10.81
CA GLU A 439 26.93 6.01 -10.47
C GLU A 439 25.90 5.22 -9.68
N PRO A 440 25.85 3.88 -9.80
CA PRO A 440 25.03 3.04 -8.95
C PRO A 440 25.34 3.29 -7.47
N ILE A 441 24.30 3.34 -6.64
CA ILE A 441 24.50 3.45 -5.19
C ILE A 441 24.94 2.07 -4.69
N GLU A 442 26.15 2.01 -4.16
CA GLU A 442 26.64 0.87 -3.41
C GLU A 442 26.16 0.96 -1.96
N ILE A 443 25.70 -0.15 -1.44
CA ILE A 443 25.29 -0.25 -0.04
C ILE A 443 26.45 -0.78 0.79
N ASP A 444 26.69 -0.15 1.95
CA ASP A 444 27.69 -0.65 2.91
C ASP A 444 26.97 -1.18 4.15
N TYR A 445 27.20 -2.46 4.44
CA TYR A 445 26.75 -3.13 5.64
C TYR A 445 27.76 -4.15 6.13
N SER A 446 27.67 -4.50 7.40
CA SER A 446 28.51 -5.53 8.00
C SER A 446 27.65 -6.61 8.63
N LEU A 447 28.12 -7.85 8.52
CA LEU A 447 27.45 -9.03 9.04
C LEU A 447 28.12 -9.48 10.34
N TYR A 448 27.31 -9.85 11.32
CA TYR A 448 27.74 -10.40 12.59
C TYR A 448 26.93 -11.65 12.91
N LEU A 449 27.63 -12.71 13.30
CA LEU A 449 27.01 -13.89 13.88
C LEU A 449 26.77 -13.63 15.37
N LYS A 450 25.54 -13.70 15.81
CA LYS A 450 25.17 -13.75 17.22
C LYS A 450 24.74 -15.15 17.57
N THR A 451 25.45 -15.76 18.52
CA THR A 451 25.11 -17.08 19.07
C THR A 451 24.50 -16.91 20.46
N ILE A 452 23.44 -17.64 20.73
CA ILE A 452 22.81 -17.70 22.05
C ILE A 452 22.79 -19.16 22.50
N ASP A 453 23.29 -19.42 23.68
CA ASP A 453 23.18 -20.74 24.27
C ASP A 453 21.71 -21.05 24.54
N VAL A 454 21.22 -22.08 23.89
CA VAL A 454 19.84 -22.50 24.02
C VAL A 454 19.73 -23.33 25.27
N GLY A 455 18.98 -22.82 26.26
CA GLY A 455 18.56 -23.66 27.40
C GLY A 455 17.62 -24.78 26.95
N ALA A 456 16.72 -25.21 27.79
CA ALA A 456 15.75 -26.28 27.46
C ALA A 456 14.72 -25.89 26.37
N THR A 457 14.70 -24.61 25.92
CA THR A 457 13.73 -24.12 24.96
C THR A 457 14.42 -23.84 23.61
N PRO A 458 14.10 -24.59 22.54
CA PRO A 458 14.67 -24.34 21.24
C PRO A 458 14.18 -22.97 20.70
N LEU A 459 15.10 -22.24 20.09
CA LEU A 459 14.83 -20.94 19.43
C LEU A 459 15.02 -21.09 17.93
N PRO A 460 14.30 -20.31 17.09
CA PRO A 460 14.59 -20.22 15.67
C PRO A 460 16.06 -19.92 15.44
N SER A 461 16.69 -20.61 14.49
CA SER A 461 18.14 -20.53 14.27
C SER A 461 18.50 -20.76 12.83
N PHE A 462 19.49 -20.01 12.32
CA PHE A 462 20.17 -20.36 11.09
C PHE A 462 20.95 -21.66 11.25
N ARG A 463 20.93 -22.50 10.22
CA ARG A 463 21.64 -23.78 10.25
C ARG A 463 23.14 -23.57 10.24
N SER A 464 23.86 -24.35 11.07
CA SER A 464 25.32 -24.38 11.08
C SER A 464 25.88 -25.17 9.89
N ASP A 465 27.19 -25.07 9.71
CA ASP A 465 27.95 -25.67 8.60
C ASP A 465 27.47 -25.21 7.22
N ARG A 466 27.17 -23.90 7.10
CA ARG A 466 26.69 -23.27 5.86
C ARG A 466 27.22 -21.85 5.71
N ASP A 467 27.34 -21.44 4.45
CA ASP A 467 27.56 -20.06 4.04
C ASP A 467 26.21 -19.42 3.69
N TYR A 468 26.00 -18.19 4.15
CA TYR A 468 24.84 -17.39 3.84
C TYR A 468 25.27 -16.12 3.13
N GLU A 469 24.65 -15.86 2.00
CA GLU A 469 24.80 -14.59 1.27
C GLU A 469 23.62 -13.71 1.61
N ILE A 470 23.90 -12.48 1.99
CA ILE A 470 22.88 -11.49 2.38
C ILE A 470 22.79 -10.41 1.31
N GLY A 471 21.57 -10.08 0.91
CA GLY A 471 21.27 -8.95 0.05
C GLY A 471 20.23 -8.07 0.68
N ILE A 472 20.21 -6.80 0.31
CA ILE A 472 19.24 -5.82 0.79
C ILE A 472 18.47 -5.27 -0.40
N VAL A 473 17.15 -5.21 -0.29
CA VAL A 473 16.27 -4.51 -1.24
C VAL A 473 15.55 -3.39 -0.52
N TYR A 474 15.41 -2.26 -1.18
CA TYR A 474 14.57 -1.17 -0.70
C TYR A 474 13.19 -1.28 -1.35
N LEU A 475 12.16 -1.02 -0.57
CA LEU A 475 10.77 -1.06 -0.98
C LEU A 475 10.13 0.33 -0.87
N ASP A 476 9.24 0.63 -1.80
CA ASP A 476 8.33 1.76 -1.66
C ASP A 476 7.05 1.35 -0.89
N ASN A 477 6.14 2.30 -0.70
CA ASN A 477 4.86 2.08 0.00
C ASN A 477 3.95 1.05 -0.68
N TYR A 478 4.21 0.68 -1.90
CA TYR A 478 3.41 -0.25 -2.69
C TYR A 478 4.08 -1.61 -2.85
N GLY A 479 5.19 -1.86 -2.13
CA GLY A 479 5.92 -3.11 -2.20
C GLY A 479 6.77 -3.28 -3.47
N ARG A 480 6.90 -2.23 -4.32
CA ARG A 480 7.81 -2.27 -5.47
C ARG A 480 9.24 -2.13 -4.96
N MET A 481 10.09 -3.01 -5.42
CA MET A 481 11.45 -3.14 -4.88
C MET A 481 12.52 -2.69 -5.87
N THR A 482 13.69 -2.39 -5.35
CA THR A 482 14.92 -2.22 -6.13
C THR A 482 15.46 -3.58 -6.57
N THR A 483 16.52 -3.56 -7.36
CA THR A 483 17.37 -4.74 -7.50
C THR A 483 18.02 -5.09 -6.16
N VAL A 484 18.44 -6.34 -5.98
CA VAL A 484 19.15 -6.77 -4.78
C VAL A 484 20.50 -6.07 -4.73
N LEU A 485 20.75 -5.35 -3.65
CA LEU A 485 21.99 -4.65 -3.38
C LEU A 485 22.87 -5.51 -2.48
N THR A 486 24.12 -5.68 -2.88
CA THR A 486 25.13 -6.46 -2.14
C THR A 486 26.37 -5.63 -1.91
N CYS A 487 27.18 -6.00 -0.94
CA CYS A 487 28.50 -5.43 -0.70
C CYS A 487 29.58 -6.53 -0.75
N GLU A 488 30.86 -6.15 -0.77
CA GLU A 488 31.97 -7.12 -0.83
C GLU A 488 31.99 -8.11 0.35
N THR A 489 31.39 -7.73 1.48
CA THR A 489 31.35 -8.53 2.71
C THR A 489 29.97 -9.14 2.97
N ASN A 490 29.28 -9.52 1.90
CA ASN A 490 27.89 -9.99 1.99
C ASN A 490 27.74 -11.46 2.42
N THR A 491 28.82 -12.17 2.65
CA THR A 491 28.81 -13.60 2.99
C THR A 491 29.24 -13.82 4.42
N ILE A 492 28.55 -14.71 5.14
CA ILE A 492 28.89 -15.13 6.49
C ILE A 492 28.82 -16.65 6.61
N HIS A 493 29.87 -17.24 7.19
CA HIS A 493 29.92 -18.67 7.49
C HIS A 493 29.49 -18.94 8.91
N ILE A 494 28.57 -19.90 9.12
CA ILE A 494 28.20 -20.40 10.42
C ILE A 494 28.90 -21.73 10.64
N PRO A 495 29.91 -21.81 11.54
CA PRO A 495 30.71 -23.02 11.70
C PRO A 495 29.93 -24.15 12.38
N PRO A 496 30.30 -25.43 12.16
CA PRO A 496 29.60 -26.59 12.70
C PRO A 496 29.61 -26.65 14.24
N VAL A 497 30.58 -26.01 14.90
CA VAL A 497 30.62 -25.89 16.36
C VAL A 497 29.38 -25.21 16.95
N ASN A 498 28.72 -24.38 16.17
CA ASN A 498 27.51 -23.66 16.57
C ASN A 498 26.21 -24.46 16.35
N SER A 499 26.31 -25.78 16.12
CA SER A 499 25.10 -26.61 15.91
C SER A 499 24.25 -26.78 17.19
N SER A 500 24.82 -26.53 18.35
CA SER A 500 24.12 -26.59 19.64
C SER A 500 23.61 -25.25 20.16
N THR A 501 23.81 -24.18 19.40
CA THR A 501 23.39 -22.80 19.75
C THR A 501 22.35 -22.27 18.78
N SER A 502 21.53 -21.33 19.21
CA SER A 502 20.72 -20.52 18.29
C SER A 502 21.62 -19.50 17.61
N ASN A 503 21.60 -19.50 16.27
CA ASN A 503 22.43 -18.65 15.44
C ASN A 503 21.58 -17.59 14.77
N ASP A 504 21.91 -16.34 15.02
CA ASP A 504 21.31 -15.17 14.42
C ASP A 504 22.33 -14.45 13.54
N ILE A 505 21.94 -14.03 12.34
CA ILE A 505 22.74 -13.15 11.49
C ILE A 505 22.24 -11.72 11.67
N ARG A 506 23.10 -10.88 12.23
CA ARG A 506 22.83 -9.45 12.37
C ARG A 506 23.44 -8.68 11.23
N VAL A 507 22.62 -7.86 10.59
CA VAL A 507 23.01 -6.96 9.51
C VAL A 507 23.04 -5.54 10.07
N ASN A 508 24.21 -4.92 10.04
CA ASN A 508 24.37 -3.52 10.43
C ASN A 508 24.54 -2.68 9.19
N VAL A 509 23.47 -2.00 8.79
CA VAL A 509 23.46 -1.11 7.63
C VAL A 509 24.05 0.24 8.04
N LYS A 510 25.13 0.67 7.36
CA LYS A 510 25.87 1.89 7.69
C LYS A 510 25.38 3.11 6.93
N GLN A 511 24.54 2.93 5.93
CA GLN A 511 24.09 4.00 5.04
C GLN A 511 22.57 4.17 5.15
N GLN A 512 22.10 5.41 5.33
CA GLN A 512 20.69 5.72 5.29
C GLN A 512 20.15 5.61 3.86
N SER A 513 18.90 5.13 3.73
CA SER A 513 18.19 5.05 2.46
C SER A 513 18.03 6.43 1.81
N SER A 514 17.93 6.45 0.49
CA SER A 514 17.48 7.62 -0.26
C SER A 514 16.02 7.96 0.09
N CYS A 515 15.63 9.21 -0.10
CA CYS A 515 14.34 9.78 0.34
C CYS A 515 13.06 9.07 -0.10
N PHE A 516 13.11 8.10 -1.01
CA PHE A 516 11.89 7.43 -1.51
C PHE A 516 11.64 6.04 -0.89
N CYS A 517 12.62 5.50 -0.13
CA CYS A 517 12.49 4.17 0.46
C CYS A 517 11.89 4.28 1.87
N GLN A 518 10.76 3.64 2.07
CA GLN A 518 10.08 3.62 3.37
C GLN A 518 10.40 2.37 4.19
N SER A 519 10.76 1.29 3.53
CA SER A 519 11.17 0.06 4.19
C SER A 519 12.29 -0.62 3.41
N PHE A 520 12.99 -1.54 4.08
CA PHE A 520 13.94 -2.42 3.43
C PHE A 520 13.72 -3.86 3.88
N GLN A 521 14.02 -4.79 3.02
CA GLN A 521 13.95 -6.21 3.31
C GLN A 521 15.33 -6.82 3.14
N ILE A 522 15.71 -7.68 4.09
CA ILE A 522 16.93 -8.48 4.03
C ILE A 522 16.58 -9.81 3.38
N LEU A 523 17.32 -10.17 2.34
CA LEU A 523 17.21 -11.45 1.65
C LEU A 523 18.43 -12.30 1.99
N TYR A 524 18.22 -13.60 2.16
CA TYR A 524 19.27 -14.59 2.48
C TYR A 524 19.07 -15.89 1.71
#